data_03af8326de4c8549bd5e4e7e1fa8274b
#
_entry.id   03af8326de4c8549bd5e4e7e1fa8274b
#
_cell.length_a   1.000
_cell.length_b   1.000
_cell.length_c   1.000
_cell.angle_alpha   90.00
_cell.angle_beta   90.00
_cell.angle_gamma   90.00
#
_symmetry.space_group_name_H-M   'P 1'
#
loop_
_entity.id
_entity.type
_entity.pdbx_description
1 polymer ?
#
loop_
_entity_poly.entity_id
_entity_poly.type
_entity_poly.pdbx_seq_one_letter_code
_entity_poly.pdbx_strand_id
1 'polypeptide(L)'
;MTELYYAEDDPNIAMIVKEYLEHRNFKVTICGTLAGMKQALKKHVPAIILLDWNMPDGHGDSLCKWIRSNWKELPIIFLTVRGDSHDIVSGFQNGADDYVVKPFELEVLYSRILALLRRTHYAAEPYLSCDGILIKKRV
;
A
#
# COMPACT_ATOMS: atom_id res chain seq x y z
N MET A 1 9.68 -8.22 10.50
CA MET A 1 8.73 -8.29 9.39
C MET A 1 8.22 -6.90 9.07
N THR A 2 8.01 -6.63 7.81
CA THR A 2 7.48 -5.35 7.35
C THR A 2 5.96 -5.34 7.50
N GLU A 3 5.44 -4.33 8.17
CA GLU A 3 4.00 -4.26 8.40
C GLU A 3 3.28 -3.57 7.25
N LEU A 4 2.17 -4.16 6.83
CA LEU A 4 1.38 -3.71 5.71
C LEU A 4 -0.10 -3.78 6.08
N TYR A 5 -0.83 -2.69 5.85
CA TYR A 5 -2.28 -2.67 6.03
C TYR A 5 -2.95 -2.76 4.67
N TYR A 6 -3.97 -3.60 4.59
CA TYR A 6 -4.64 -3.87 3.32
C TYR A 6 -6.15 -3.72 3.49
N ALA A 7 -6.73 -2.76 2.80
CA ALA A 7 -8.19 -2.54 2.80
C ALA A 7 -8.81 -3.37 1.69
N GLU A 8 -9.57 -4.39 2.05
CA GLU A 8 -10.25 -5.29 1.14
C GLU A 8 -11.45 -5.91 1.85
N ASP A 9 -12.64 -5.79 1.25
CA ASP A 9 -13.85 -6.32 1.86
C ASP A 9 -14.18 -7.75 1.44
N ASP A 10 -13.57 -8.27 0.37
CA ASP A 10 -13.77 -9.65 -0.05
C ASP A 10 -12.81 -10.55 0.74
N PRO A 11 -13.33 -11.40 1.64
CA PRO A 11 -12.43 -12.21 2.49
C PRO A 11 -11.60 -13.22 1.72
N ASN A 12 -12.07 -13.69 0.56
CA ASN A 12 -11.32 -14.66 -0.23
C ASN A 12 -10.12 -14.00 -0.88
N ILE A 13 -10.32 -12.83 -1.47
CA ILE A 13 -9.23 -12.08 -2.09
C ILE A 13 -8.24 -11.64 -1.02
N ALA A 14 -8.75 -11.12 0.10
CA ALA A 14 -7.90 -10.68 1.21
C ALA A 14 -6.99 -11.80 1.70
N MET A 15 -7.54 -13.00 1.85
CA MET A 15 -6.76 -14.14 2.35
C MET A 15 -5.66 -14.54 1.37
N ILE A 16 -5.97 -14.57 0.06
CA ILE A 16 -4.99 -14.94 -0.95
C ILE A 16 -3.80 -13.98 -0.93
N VAL A 17 -4.09 -12.68 -0.90
CA VAL A 17 -3.04 -11.66 -0.89
C VAL A 17 -2.24 -11.73 0.41
N LYS A 18 -2.94 -11.89 1.53
CA LYS A 18 -2.28 -11.98 2.84
C LYS A 18 -1.32 -13.15 2.91
N GLU A 19 -1.76 -14.34 2.49
CA GLU A 19 -0.91 -15.52 2.52
C GLU A 19 0.33 -15.35 1.64
N TYR A 20 0.13 -14.82 0.45
CA TYR A 20 1.23 -14.60 -0.47
C TYR A 20 2.29 -13.67 0.15
N LEU A 21 1.85 -12.56 0.71
CA LEU A 21 2.77 -11.57 1.26
C LEU A 21 3.41 -12.04 2.57
N GLU A 22 2.67 -12.79 3.39
CA GLU A 22 3.23 -13.28 4.65
C GLU A 22 4.32 -14.31 4.44
N HIS A 23 4.28 -15.04 3.33
CA HIS A 23 5.38 -15.93 2.95
C HIS A 23 6.62 -15.16 2.50
N ARG A 24 6.51 -13.83 2.35
CA ARG A 24 7.59 -12.97 1.88
C ARG A 24 7.97 -11.90 2.89
N ASN A 25 7.82 -12.24 4.17
CA ASN A 25 8.25 -11.42 5.30
C ASN A 25 7.43 -10.15 5.52
N PHE A 26 6.16 -10.18 5.15
CA PHE A 26 5.25 -9.12 5.53
C PHE A 26 4.34 -9.59 6.64
N LYS A 27 3.96 -8.66 7.51
CA LYS A 27 2.89 -8.88 8.47
C LYS A 27 1.69 -8.08 7.97
N VAL A 28 0.65 -8.76 7.52
CA VAL A 28 -0.49 -8.14 6.85
C VAL A 28 -1.68 -8.04 7.79
N THR A 29 -2.20 -6.82 7.94
CA THR A 29 -3.44 -6.58 8.68
C THR A 29 -4.52 -6.24 7.67
N ILE A 30 -5.61 -7.00 7.67
CA ILE A 30 -6.73 -6.80 6.75
C ILE A 30 -7.76 -5.89 7.42
N CYS A 31 -8.21 -4.86 6.68
CA CYS A 31 -9.27 -3.97 7.12
C CYS A 31 -10.42 -4.09 6.13
N GLY A 32 -11.60 -4.51 6.61
CA GLY A 32 -12.75 -4.74 5.72
C GLY A 32 -13.52 -3.47 5.38
N THR A 33 -13.21 -2.36 6.03
CA THR A 33 -13.88 -1.07 5.80
C THR A 33 -12.86 0.05 5.88
N LEU A 34 -13.23 1.21 5.32
CA LEU A 34 -12.39 2.41 5.43
C LEU A 34 -12.32 2.89 6.88
N ALA A 35 -13.43 2.80 7.60
CA ALA A 35 -13.45 3.17 9.02
C ALA A 35 -12.50 2.29 9.83
N GLY A 36 -12.47 1.00 9.53
CA GLY A 36 -11.55 0.07 10.18
C GLY A 36 -10.10 0.42 9.93
N MET A 37 -9.78 0.82 8.71
CA MET A 37 -8.42 1.26 8.36
C MET A 37 -8.04 2.50 9.16
N LYS A 38 -8.95 3.48 9.29
CA LYS A 38 -8.68 4.66 10.09
C LYS A 38 -8.38 4.31 11.54
N GLN A 39 -9.18 3.41 12.12
CA GLN A 39 -8.97 2.99 13.50
C GLN A 39 -7.62 2.30 13.68
N ALA A 40 -7.24 1.44 12.74
CA ALA A 40 -5.96 0.76 12.79
C ALA A 40 -4.80 1.76 12.72
N LEU A 41 -4.90 2.74 11.83
CA LEU A 41 -3.85 3.76 11.65
C LEU A 41 -3.70 4.65 12.86
N LYS A 42 -4.76 4.90 13.60
CA LYS A 42 -4.68 5.70 14.82
C LYS A 42 -3.91 4.99 15.92
N LYS A 43 -3.84 3.66 15.86
CA LYS A 43 -3.14 2.87 16.87
C LYS A 43 -1.69 2.60 16.48
N HIS A 44 -1.43 2.38 15.20
CA HIS A 44 -0.11 2.01 14.73
C HIS A 44 0.01 2.29 13.24
N VAL A 45 1.15 2.78 12.80
CA VAL A 45 1.39 3.13 11.40
C VAL A 45 2.24 2.06 10.74
N PRO A 46 1.76 1.44 9.65
CA PRO A 46 2.53 0.41 8.94
C PRO A 46 3.56 1.05 8.02
N ALA A 47 4.34 0.20 7.34
CA ALA A 47 5.32 0.67 6.38
C ALA A 47 4.68 1.04 5.05
N ILE A 48 3.52 0.45 4.71
CA ILE A 48 2.84 0.67 3.44
C ILE A 48 1.37 0.29 3.55
N ILE A 49 0.54 0.93 2.75
CA ILE A 49 -0.90 0.67 2.71
C ILE A 49 -1.30 0.25 1.30
N LEU A 50 -2.08 -0.84 1.21
CA LEU A 50 -2.80 -1.22 0.00
C LEU A 50 -4.26 -0.84 0.22
N LEU A 51 -4.82 -0.09 -0.70
CA LEU A 51 -6.14 0.50 -0.52
C LEU A 51 -7.02 0.20 -1.72
N ASP A 52 -8.03 -0.65 -1.54
CA ASP A 52 -9.00 -0.90 -2.59
C ASP A 52 -9.83 0.36 -2.80
N TRP A 53 -10.08 0.70 -4.06
CA TRP A 53 -10.84 1.89 -4.39
C TRP A 53 -12.28 1.81 -3.88
N ASN A 54 -12.93 0.66 -4.12
CA ASN A 54 -14.33 0.48 -3.73
C ASN A 54 -14.45 -0.33 -2.45
N MET A 55 -14.93 0.31 -1.40
CA MET A 55 -15.12 -0.32 -0.10
C MET A 55 -16.58 -0.18 0.30
N PRO A 56 -17.07 -1.01 1.24
CA PRO A 56 -18.49 -0.96 1.64
C PRO A 56 -18.96 0.39 2.13
N ASP A 57 -18.06 1.14 2.77
CA ASP A 57 -18.41 2.42 3.37
C ASP A 57 -17.84 3.62 2.59
N GLY A 58 -17.52 3.45 1.33
CA GLY A 58 -17.14 4.57 0.48
C GLY A 58 -16.03 4.26 -0.51
N HIS A 59 -15.48 5.31 -1.08
CA HIS A 59 -14.34 5.20 -2.01
C HIS A 59 -13.04 5.53 -1.32
N GLY A 60 -11.97 4.87 -1.74
CA GLY A 60 -10.67 4.98 -1.10
C GLY A 60 -10.01 6.34 -1.22
N ASP A 61 -10.45 7.19 -2.17
CA ASP A 61 -9.82 8.49 -2.39
C ASP A 61 -9.92 9.40 -1.16
N SER A 62 -11.08 9.40 -0.48
CA SER A 62 -11.26 10.22 0.70
C SER A 62 -10.35 9.77 1.84
N LEU A 63 -10.20 8.45 1.99
CA LEU A 63 -9.30 7.91 3.00
C LEU A 63 -7.85 8.23 2.66
N CYS A 64 -7.48 8.12 1.40
CA CYS A 64 -6.13 8.46 0.94
C CYS A 64 -5.79 9.90 1.26
N LYS A 65 -6.72 10.82 1.02
CA LYS A 65 -6.53 12.23 1.33
C LYS A 65 -6.32 12.42 2.84
N TRP A 66 -7.12 11.75 3.65
CA TRP A 66 -6.99 11.82 5.11
C TRP A 66 -5.65 11.26 5.57
N ILE A 67 -5.23 10.12 5.01
CA ILE A 67 -3.93 9.52 5.35
C ILE A 67 -2.81 10.51 5.01
N ARG A 68 -2.87 11.10 3.82
CA ARG A 68 -1.82 12.01 3.37
C ARG A 68 -1.76 13.28 4.21
N SER A 69 -2.87 13.71 4.76
CA SER A 69 -2.91 14.87 5.67
C SER A 69 -2.18 14.58 6.99
N ASN A 70 -2.16 13.33 7.40
CA ASN A 70 -1.57 12.94 8.68
C ASN A 70 -0.17 12.35 8.54
N TRP A 71 0.11 11.67 7.45
CA TRP A 71 1.39 11.03 7.20
C TRP A 71 1.80 11.28 5.75
N LYS A 72 2.63 12.29 5.54
CA LYS A 72 2.97 12.74 4.19
C LYS A 72 3.81 11.75 3.41
N GLU A 73 4.58 10.93 4.10
CA GLU A 73 5.52 10.01 3.46
C GLU A 73 5.06 8.56 3.44
N LEU A 74 3.92 8.26 4.04
CA LEU A 74 3.44 6.88 4.12
C LEU A 74 3.05 6.37 2.74
N PRO A 75 3.69 5.31 2.22
CA PRO A 75 3.38 4.83 0.87
C PRO A 75 1.99 4.24 0.76
N ILE A 76 1.30 4.57 -0.33
CA ILE A 76 -0.06 4.10 -0.60
C ILE A 76 -0.14 3.59 -2.03
N ILE A 77 -0.62 2.35 -2.20
CA ILE A 77 -0.92 1.77 -3.51
C ILE A 77 -2.42 1.56 -3.58
N PHE A 78 -3.05 2.13 -4.60
CA PHE A 78 -4.46 1.86 -4.89
C PHE A 78 -4.62 0.59 -5.70
N LEU A 79 -5.66 -0.17 -5.38
CA LEU A 79 -6.10 -1.30 -6.19
C LEU A 79 -7.41 -0.92 -6.84
N THR A 80 -7.48 -0.98 -8.17
CA THR A 80 -8.62 -0.46 -8.90
C THR A 80 -9.01 -1.36 -10.06
N VAL A 81 -10.26 -1.27 -10.49
CA VAL A 81 -10.76 -2.06 -11.61
C VAL A 81 -10.28 -1.42 -12.93
N ARG A 82 -9.94 -2.28 -13.90
CA ARG A 82 -9.55 -1.83 -15.23
C ARG A 82 -10.61 -0.92 -15.83
N GLY A 83 -10.18 0.16 -16.43
CA GLY A 83 -11.07 1.09 -17.11
C GLY A 83 -11.47 2.30 -16.28
N ASP A 84 -11.13 2.30 -15.00
CA ASP A 84 -11.46 3.41 -14.09
C ASP A 84 -10.39 4.50 -14.16
N SER A 85 -10.13 5.02 -15.37
CA SER A 85 -9.09 6.05 -15.54
C SER A 85 -9.40 7.29 -14.72
N HIS A 86 -10.66 7.63 -14.56
CA HIS A 86 -11.07 8.76 -13.74
C HIS A 86 -10.66 8.57 -12.28
N ASP A 87 -10.87 7.35 -11.76
CA ASP A 87 -10.52 7.02 -10.39
C ASP A 87 -9.01 7.01 -10.21
N ILE A 88 -8.27 6.54 -11.22
CA ILE A 88 -6.80 6.52 -11.16
C ILE A 88 -6.27 7.95 -11.03
N VAL A 89 -6.76 8.86 -11.86
CA VAL A 89 -6.33 10.27 -11.80
C VAL A 89 -6.67 10.87 -10.44
N SER A 90 -7.90 10.62 -9.97
CA SER A 90 -8.34 11.12 -8.67
C SER A 90 -7.47 10.56 -7.53
N GLY A 91 -7.09 9.28 -7.63
CA GLY A 91 -6.23 8.66 -6.63
C GLY A 91 -4.87 9.34 -6.52
N PHE A 92 -4.23 9.62 -7.66
CA PHE A 92 -2.95 10.33 -7.64
C PHE A 92 -3.09 11.75 -7.13
N GLN A 93 -4.17 12.43 -7.51
CA GLN A 93 -4.41 13.79 -7.02
C GLN A 93 -4.64 13.82 -5.52
N ASN A 94 -5.13 12.74 -4.94
CA ASN A 94 -5.35 12.63 -3.50
C ASN A 94 -4.15 12.07 -2.75
N GLY A 95 -3.04 11.79 -3.45
CA GLY A 95 -1.78 11.48 -2.81
C GLY A 95 -1.33 10.03 -2.87
N ALA A 96 -1.93 9.20 -3.73
CA ALA A 96 -1.44 7.83 -3.92
C ALA A 96 -0.09 7.83 -4.62
N ASP A 97 0.75 6.86 -4.28
CA ASP A 97 2.09 6.73 -4.87
C ASP A 97 2.10 5.84 -6.09
N ASP A 98 1.16 4.90 -6.17
CA ASP A 98 1.08 3.96 -7.28
C ASP A 98 -0.31 3.36 -7.30
N TYR A 99 -0.63 2.62 -8.36
CA TYR A 99 -1.87 1.86 -8.42
C TYR A 99 -1.63 0.57 -9.17
N VAL A 100 -2.46 -0.44 -8.88
CA VAL A 100 -2.41 -1.73 -9.53
C VAL A 100 -3.82 -2.07 -9.99
N VAL A 101 -3.96 -2.43 -11.28
CA VAL A 101 -5.27 -2.68 -11.90
C VAL A 101 -5.72 -4.11 -11.61
N LYS A 102 -6.97 -4.26 -11.21
CA LYS A 102 -7.59 -5.57 -10.98
C LYS A 102 -8.19 -6.11 -12.29
N PRO A 103 -8.09 -7.39 -12.55
CA PRO A 103 -7.37 -8.40 -11.77
C PRO A 103 -5.86 -8.26 -11.96
N PHE A 104 -5.10 -8.55 -10.90
CA PHE A 104 -3.64 -8.41 -10.95
C PHE A 104 -2.98 -9.74 -10.60
N GLU A 105 -1.71 -9.86 -11.02
CA GLU A 105 -0.89 -10.98 -10.61
C GLU A 105 -0.19 -10.61 -9.30
N LEU A 106 -0.11 -11.57 -8.40
CA LEU A 106 0.49 -11.33 -7.10
C LEU A 106 1.95 -10.90 -7.20
N GLU A 107 2.67 -11.44 -8.19
CA GLU A 107 4.06 -11.06 -8.42
C GLU A 107 4.19 -9.60 -8.82
N VAL A 108 3.24 -9.09 -9.61
CA VAL A 108 3.24 -7.68 -10.02
C VAL A 108 3.00 -6.79 -8.81
N LEU A 109 2.01 -7.14 -8.00
CA LEU A 109 1.73 -6.39 -6.77
C LEU A 109 2.94 -6.37 -5.85
N TYR A 110 3.56 -7.52 -5.66
CA TYR A 110 4.75 -7.64 -4.81
C TYR A 110 5.90 -6.76 -5.33
N SER A 111 6.13 -6.77 -6.65
CA SER A 111 7.17 -5.94 -7.25
C SER A 111 6.93 -4.46 -7.02
N ARG A 112 5.68 -4.02 -7.12
CA ARG A 112 5.32 -2.62 -6.88
C ARG A 112 5.53 -2.24 -5.43
N ILE A 113 5.16 -3.12 -4.52
CA ILE A 113 5.37 -2.90 -3.09
C ILE A 113 6.85 -2.73 -2.79
N LEU A 114 7.69 -3.63 -3.31
CA LEU A 114 9.12 -3.57 -3.07
C LEU A 114 9.74 -2.29 -3.65
N ALA A 115 9.33 -1.91 -4.86
CA ALA A 115 9.85 -0.71 -5.49
C ALA A 115 9.52 0.54 -4.66
N LEU A 116 8.31 0.60 -4.15
CA LEU A 116 7.86 1.74 -3.37
C LEU A 116 8.57 1.80 -2.02
N LEU A 117 8.71 0.66 -1.35
CA LEU A 117 9.44 0.59 -0.08
C LEU A 117 10.90 0.96 -0.24
N ARG A 118 11.50 0.56 -1.35
CA ARG A 118 12.90 0.88 -1.64
C ARG A 118 13.10 2.41 -1.74
N ARG A 119 12.21 3.09 -2.47
CA ARG A 119 12.29 4.55 -2.61
C ARG A 119 12.12 5.26 -1.27
N THR A 120 11.16 4.80 -0.48
CA THR A 120 10.89 5.39 0.83
C THR A 120 12.06 5.19 1.77
N HIS A 121 12.64 4.00 1.74
CA HIS A 121 13.80 3.69 2.58
C HIS A 121 14.99 4.59 2.24
N TYR A 122 15.27 4.75 0.94
CA TYR A 122 16.37 5.60 0.51
C TYR A 122 16.13 7.06 0.84
N ALA A 123 14.89 7.50 0.79
CA ALA A 123 14.56 8.86 1.17
C ALA A 123 14.77 9.09 2.67
N ALA A 124 14.52 8.05 3.48
CA ALA A 124 14.70 8.14 4.93
C ALA A 124 16.16 8.00 5.35
N GLU A 125 17.00 7.38 4.51
CA GLU A 125 18.41 7.14 4.80
C GLU A 125 19.26 7.74 3.70
N PRO A 126 19.55 8.99 3.79
CA PRO A 126 20.17 9.74 2.67
C PRO A 126 21.59 9.30 2.34
N TYR A 127 22.25 8.59 3.25
CA TYR A 127 23.52 8.07 2.86
C TYR A 127 23.45 6.59 2.83
N LEU A 128 23.17 6.05 2.51
CA LEU A 128 23.20 4.72 2.45
C LEU A 128 24.19 3.80 2.49
N SER A 129 24.49 3.52 2.68
CA SER A 129 25.24 2.74 2.73
C SER A 129 25.18 1.66 2.35
N CYS A 130 25.24 1.73 2.19
CA CYS A 130 25.33 0.72 1.82
C CYS A 130 25.15 -0.28 1.91
N ASP A 131 25.29 -0.32 2.01
CA ASP A 131 25.22 -1.43 2.00
C ASP A 131 24.61 -2.11 1.78
N GLY A 132 24.78 -1.61 1.42
CA GLY A 132 24.52 -2.27 1.27
C GLY A 132 23.83 -2.47 0.74
N ILE A 133 24.19 -1.91 0.44
CA ILE A 133 23.98 -2.01 0.12
C ILE A 133 23.43 -2.01 -0.36
N LEU A 134 23.60 -1.50 -0.59
CA LEU A 134 23.65 -1.47 -0.77
C LEU A 134 23.27 -1.63 -1.14
N ILE A 135 23.61 -1.36 -1.16
CA ILE A 135 23.92 -1.49 -1.30
C ILE A 135 23.46 -1.81 -1.67
N LYS A 136 23.53 -1.58 -1.85
CA LYS A 136 23.72 -1.85 -2.07
C LYS A 136 23.19 -2.01 -2.37
N LYS A 137 23.30 -1.56 -2.54
CA LYS A 137 23.43 -1.61 -2.76
C LYS A 137 22.82 -1.92 -3.28
N ARG A 138 22.97 -1.51 -3.69
CA ARG A 138 23.03 -1.69 -4.08
C ARG A 138 22.57 -2.03 -4.32
N VAL A 139 22.96 -1.45 -4.53
CA VAL A 139 23.05 -1.64 -4.56
C VAL A 139 22.74 -1.86 -4.71
#